data_6132d0529038c8e41917842a6fc130c8
#
_entry.id   6132d0529038c8e41917842a6fc130c8
#
_cell.length_a   1.000
_cell.length_b   1.000
_cell.length_c   1.000
_cell.angle_alpha   90.00
_cell.angle_beta   90.00
_cell.angle_gamma   90.00
#
_symmetry.space_group_name_H-M   'P 1'
#
loop_
_entity.id
_entity.type
_entity.pdbx_description
1 polymer ?
#
loop_
_entity_poly.entity_id
_entity_poly.type
_entity_poly.pdbx_seq_one_letter_code
_entity_poly.pdbx_strand_id
1 'polypeptide(L)'
;NIFYENQEFEGRAFSSGEYYKKNSKIQAPNVGGNRVLPCSEEYFHLLTGSRHVPDPFINASSYKATYLDNGVILESPISKLLGIQIKRTITISDQGSEVKIEQELIKKTTAQNQEIEKIPLTIWSLSKIKTPNISYLPIQDNSIFKNGFMIPVWPDSKNNAISNVKVNADLLQIQSSENLPQKVGADSKKWVAGFLEKQVFVEQFNFDTALRKSYPD
;
A
#
# COMPACT_ATOMS: atom_id res chain seq x y z
N ASN A 1 -12.04 3.64 -15.63
CA ASN A 1 -10.89 3.58 -14.74
C ASN A 1 -11.32 3.06 -13.36
N ILE A 2 -10.75 1.95 -12.90
CA ILE A 2 -11.07 1.35 -11.59
C ILE A 2 -10.21 1.94 -10.47
N PHE A 3 -8.99 2.39 -10.78
CA PHE A 3 -8.17 3.08 -9.82
C PHE A 3 -8.76 4.44 -9.48
N TYR A 4 -8.64 4.79 -8.21
CA TYR A 4 -8.95 6.14 -7.76
C TYR A 4 -7.86 7.10 -8.26
N GLU A 5 -8.26 8.18 -8.86
CA GLU A 5 -7.41 9.29 -9.26
C GLU A 5 -7.93 10.56 -8.61
N ASN A 6 -7.07 11.27 -7.91
CA ASN A 6 -7.47 12.54 -7.31
C ASN A 6 -7.44 13.63 -8.39
N GLN A 7 -8.62 14.10 -8.76
CA GLN A 7 -8.82 15.10 -9.81
C GLN A 7 -8.14 16.45 -9.51
N GLU A 8 -7.92 16.79 -8.25
CA GLU A 8 -7.19 18.01 -7.87
C GLU A 8 -5.76 18.05 -8.43
N PHE A 9 -5.21 16.87 -8.72
CA PHE A 9 -3.82 16.75 -9.13
C PHE A 9 -3.64 16.50 -10.62
N GLU A 10 -4.66 16.04 -11.33
CA GLU A 10 -4.64 15.83 -12.79
C GLU A 10 -3.37 15.14 -13.31
N GLY A 11 -2.84 14.19 -12.53
CA GLY A 11 -1.59 13.50 -12.86
C GLY A 11 -0.32 14.37 -12.76
N ARG A 12 -0.39 15.58 -12.21
CA ARG A 12 0.79 16.44 -12.05
C ARG A 12 1.85 15.80 -11.15
N ALA A 13 3.09 15.95 -11.54
CA ALA A 13 4.20 15.74 -10.64
C ALA A 13 4.21 16.83 -9.54
N PHE A 14 4.47 16.43 -8.31
CA PHE A 14 4.67 17.35 -7.19
C PHE A 14 6.15 17.58 -6.98
N SER A 15 6.51 18.83 -6.66
CA SER A 15 7.78 19.02 -5.97
C SER A 15 7.66 18.47 -4.54
N SER A 16 8.77 17.99 -3.99
CA SER A 16 8.80 17.51 -2.60
C SER A 16 8.30 18.56 -1.61
N GLY A 17 8.52 19.87 -1.91
CA GLY A 17 8.02 20.96 -1.09
C GLY A 17 6.50 21.16 -1.16
N GLU A 18 5.87 20.94 -2.31
CA GLU A 18 4.41 21.01 -2.46
C GLU A 18 3.72 19.81 -1.81
N TYR A 19 4.34 18.62 -1.89
CA TYR A 19 3.84 17.40 -1.29
C TYR A 19 3.62 17.54 0.22
N TYR A 20 4.47 18.31 0.91
CA TYR A 20 4.43 18.45 2.36
C TYR A 20 3.86 19.77 2.88
N LYS A 21 3.62 20.77 2.04
CA LYS A 21 3.24 22.14 2.47
C LYS A 21 1.74 22.41 2.51
N LYS A 22 0.88 21.57 1.98
CA LYS A 22 -0.55 21.86 1.93
C LYS A 22 -1.16 21.72 3.34
N ASN A 23 -1.52 22.87 3.93
CA ASN A 23 -2.31 23.04 5.15
C ASN A 23 -1.63 22.79 6.51
N SER A 24 -0.43 23.27 6.76
CA SER A 24 0.17 23.27 8.14
C SER A 24 0.11 21.93 8.92
N LYS A 25 -0.59 20.92 8.41
CA LYS A 25 -0.57 19.54 8.84
C LYS A 25 0.21 18.76 7.79
N ILE A 26 1.38 18.29 8.16
CA ILE A 26 2.25 17.48 7.30
C ILE A 26 1.52 16.15 7.05
N GLN A 27 0.82 16.05 5.93
CA GLN A 27 0.16 14.83 5.48
C GLN A 27 0.52 14.60 4.02
N ALA A 28 0.90 13.37 3.71
CA ALA A 28 1.08 12.96 2.32
C ALA A 28 -0.27 13.03 1.57
N PRO A 29 -0.36 13.75 0.42
CA PRO A 29 -1.61 13.87 -0.31
C PRO A 29 -2.07 12.51 -0.83
N ASN A 30 -3.37 12.31 -0.88
CA ASN A 30 -3.95 11.15 -1.51
C ASN A 30 -4.03 11.36 -3.02
N VAL A 31 -3.02 10.93 -3.75
CA VAL A 31 -2.96 11.07 -5.21
C VAL A 31 -3.68 9.94 -5.96
N GLY A 32 -3.98 8.83 -5.29
CA GLY A 32 -4.59 7.64 -5.91
C GLY A 32 -3.58 6.65 -6.49
N GLY A 33 -4.04 5.78 -7.39
CA GLY A 33 -3.23 4.80 -8.09
C GLY A 33 -2.64 3.70 -7.21
N ASN A 34 -1.48 3.17 -7.63
CA ASN A 34 -0.71 2.21 -6.86
C ASN A 34 0.63 2.81 -6.44
N ARG A 35 1.00 2.65 -5.19
CA ARG A 35 2.28 3.09 -4.64
C ARG A 35 2.93 2.00 -3.80
N VAL A 36 4.21 2.16 -3.53
CA VAL A 36 5.00 1.27 -2.66
C VAL A 36 5.61 2.05 -1.51
N LEU A 37 5.59 1.46 -0.34
CA LEU A 37 6.23 1.97 0.87
C LEU A 37 7.29 0.96 1.33
N PRO A 38 8.48 1.44 1.76
CA PRO A 38 9.61 0.57 2.07
C PRO A 38 9.59 0.00 3.49
N CYS A 39 8.67 0.43 4.34
CA CYS A 39 8.52 -0.04 5.71
C CYS A 39 7.11 0.24 6.25
N SER A 40 6.79 -0.31 7.41
CA SER A 40 5.55 -0.07 8.13
C SER A 40 5.40 1.40 8.54
N GLU A 41 4.15 1.87 8.63
CA GLU A 41 3.77 3.22 9.04
C GLU A 41 4.28 3.59 10.45
N GLU A 42 4.46 2.63 11.33
CA GLU A 42 5.00 2.81 12.68
C GLU A 42 6.41 3.42 12.69
N TYR A 43 7.21 3.19 11.63
CA TYR A 43 8.58 3.72 11.52
C TYR A 43 8.68 5.08 10.84
N PHE A 44 7.59 5.64 10.31
CA PHE A 44 7.64 6.93 9.59
C PHE A 44 8.14 8.07 10.48
N HIS A 45 7.82 8.04 11.76
CA HIS A 45 8.27 9.07 12.71
C HIS A 45 9.81 9.10 12.86
N LEU A 46 10.49 7.95 12.71
CA LEU A 46 11.95 7.87 12.73
C LEU A 46 12.56 8.46 11.45
N LEU A 47 11.84 8.33 10.32
CA LEU A 47 12.31 8.82 9.02
C LEU A 47 12.12 10.33 8.86
N THR A 48 10.97 10.84 9.29
CA THR A 48 10.53 12.20 8.92
C THR A 48 10.10 13.06 10.11
N GLY A 49 10.12 12.50 11.33
CA GLY A 49 9.56 13.15 12.52
C GLY A 49 8.03 13.13 12.57
N SER A 50 7.36 12.52 11.60
CA SER A 50 5.90 12.44 11.53
C SER A 50 5.42 11.02 11.29
N ARG A 51 4.39 10.60 12.02
CA ARG A 51 3.76 9.26 11.84
C ARG A 51 2.99 9.11 10.51
N HIS A 52 2.72 10.22 9.82
CA HIS A 52 1.87 10.20 8.62
C HIS A 52 2.64 10.51 7.33
N VAL A 53 3.95 10.73 7.44
CA VAL A 53 4.78 11.10 6.30
C VAL A 53 5.81 10.02 6.03
N PRO A 54 5.64 9.25 4.96
CA PRO A 54 6.62 8.25 4.53
C PRO A 54 7.88 8.92 3.97
N ASP A 55 8.88 8.11 3.63
CA ASP A 55 10.12 8.57 3.03
C ASP A 55 9.90 9.44 1.77
N PRO A 56 10.29 10.73 1.80
CA PRO A 56 10.05 11.66 0.70
C PRO A 56 10.82 11.31 -0.58
N PHE A 57 11.99 10.71 -0.47
CA PHE A 57 12.77 10.29 -1.63
C PHE A 57 12.08 9.20 -2.43
N ILE A 58 11.30 8.38 -1.77
CA ILE A 58 10.50 7.30 -2.39
C ILE A 58 9.13 7.81 -2.82
N ASN A 59 8.45 8.59 -1.97
CA ASN A 59 7.03 8.92 -2.19
C ASN A 59 6.77 10.24 -2.90
N ALA A 60 7.73 11.16 -2.90
CA ALA A 60 7.53 12.52 -3.40
C ALA A 60 8.54 12.95 -4.46
N SER A 61 9.42 12.06 -4.88
CA SER A 61 10.42 12.37 -5.91
C SER A 61 10.03 11.79 -7.25
N SER A 62 10.48 12.43 -8.32
CA SER A 62 10.35 11.89 -9.66
C SER A 62 11.18 10.62 -9.82
N TYR A 63 10.60 9.60 -10.43
CA TYR A 63 11.29 8.38 -10.80
C TYR A 63 11.86 8.48 -12.20
N LYS A 64 13.02 7.88 -12.42
CA LYS A 64 13.54 7.67 -13.77
C LYS A 64 12.68 6.61 -14.46
N ALA A 65 12.15 6.95 -15.64
CA ALA A 65 11.35 6.03 -16.44
C ALA A 65 12.15 5.48 -17.62
N THR A 66 12.07 4.17 -17.84
CA THR A 66 12.57 3.48 -19.04
C THR A 66 11.39 2.74 -19.65
N TYR A 67 11.04 3.07 -20.88
CA TYR A 67 9.89 2.47 -21.57
C TYR A 67 10.26 1.10 -22.12
N LEU A 68 9.31 0.18 -22.05
CA LEU A 68 9.30 -1.15 -22.65
C LEU A 68 8.20 -1.19 -23.73
N ASP A 69 8.20 -2.20 -24.59
CA ASP A 69 7.15 -2.34 -25.63
C ASP A 69 5.74 -2.42 -25.02
N ASN A 70 5.59 -3.11 -23.88
CA ASN A 70 4.31 -3.29 -23.20
C ASN A 70 4.30 -2.74 -21.76
N GLY A 71 5.18 -1.79 -21.43
CA GLY A 71 5.22 -1.30 -20.07
C GLY A 71 6.29 -0.25 -19.78
N VAL A 72 6.67 -0.14 -18.53
CA VAL A 72 7.65 0.83 -18.05
C VAL A 72 8.42 0.31 -16.83
N ILE A 73 9.70 0.60 -16.76
CA ILE A 73 10.53 0.46 -15.57
C ILE A 73 10.64 1.84 -14.92
N LEU A 74 10.33 1.91 -13.63
CA LEU A 74 10.42 3.11 -12.81
C LEU A 74 11.46 2.89 -11.70
N GLU A 75 12.47 3.77 -11.64
CA GLU A 75 13.52 3.72 -10.62
C GLU A 75 13.45 5.00 -9.76
N SER A 76 13.29 4.83 -8.45
CA SER A 76 13.34 5.96 -7.52
C SER A 76 14.74 6.55 -7.43
N PRO A 77 14.90 7.79 -6.95
CA PRO A 77 16.17 8.21 -6.36
C PRO A 77 16.57 7.26 -5.22
N ILE A 78 17.85 7.25 -4.88
CA ILE A 78 18.31 6.57 -3.66
C ILE A 78 17.84 7.38 -2.46
N SER A 79 17.09 6.75 -1.56
CA SER A 79 16.71 7.38 -0.30
C SER A 79 17.95 7.71 0.52
N LYS A 80 18.10 8.98 0.88
CA LYS A 80 19.16 9.42 1.80
C LYS A 80 18.89 8.98 3.24
N LEU A 81 17.65 8.64 3.57
CA LEU A 81 17.26 8.16 4.89
C LEU A 81 17.57 6.67 5.04
N LEU A 82 17.05 5.85 4.15
CA LEU A 82 17.09 4.39 4.21
C LEU A 82 18.27 3.76 3.45
N GLY A 83 18.94 4.50 2.57
CA GLY A 83 20.00 3.99 1.71
C GLY A 83 19.51 2.98 0.66
N ILE A 84 18.25 3.02 0.30
CA ILE A 84 17.61 2.11 -0.66
C ILE A 84 17.17 2.82 -1.93
N GLN A 85 16.99 2.04 -2.98
CA GLN A 85 16.32 2.41 -4.21
C GLN A 85 15.14 1.46 -4.44
N ILE A 86 14.04 1.97 -4.92
CA ILE A 86 12.91 1.15 -5.39
C ILE A 86 12.95 1.10 -6.91
N LYS A 87 12.86 -0.13 -7.45
CA LYS A 87 12.64 -0.36 -8.86
C LYS A 87 11.28 -1.03 -9.03
N ARG A 88 10.49 -0.53 -9.97
CA ARG A 88 9.17 -1.06 -10.30
C ARG A 88 9.12 -1.33 -11.79
N THR A 89 8.80 -2.57 -12.17
CA THR A 89 8.51 -2.94 -13.55
C THR A 89 7.01 -3.13 -13.69
N ILE A 90 6.37 -2.31 -14.50
CA ILE A 90 4.93 -2.33 -14.74
C ILE A 90 4.70 -2.73 -16.18
N THR A 91 4.03 -3.85 -16.39
CA THR A 91 3.70 -4.35 -17.74
C THR A 91 2.19 -4.58 -17.86
N ILE A 92 1.69 -4.41 -19.07
CA ILE A 92 0.29 -4.59 -19.43
C ILE A 92 0.21 -5.83 -20.32
N SER A 93 -0.74 -6.72 -20.05
CA SER A 93 -1.00 -7.86 -20.91
C SER A 93 -1.54 -7.40 -22.27
N ASP A 94 -1.11 -8.06 -23.33
CA ASP A 94 -1.62 -7.83 -24.70
C ASP A 94 -3.10 -8.22 -24.83
N GLN A 95 -3.58 -9.05 -23.92
CA GLN A 95 -4.97 -9.50 -23.89
C GLN A 95 -5.57 -9.25 -22.50
N GLY A 96 -6.74 -8.60 -22.47
CA GLY A 96 -7.49 -8.39 -21.24
C GLY A 96 -7.08 -7.13 -20.46
N SER A 97 -7.29 -7.16 -19.16
CA SER A 97 -7.14 -6.02 -18.25
C SER A 97 -6.13 -6.29 -17.13
N GLU A 98 -5.17 -7.18 -17.39
CA GLU A 98 -4.13 -7.52 -16.42
C GLU A 98 -2.99 -6.52 -16.49
N VAL A 99 -2.59 -6.03 -15.30
CA VAL A 99 -1.38 -5.24 -15.09
C VAL A 99 -0.50 -5.98 -14.11
N LYS A 100 0.71 -6.34 -14.53
CA LYS A 100 1.72 -6.94 -13.65
C LYS A 100 2.61 -5.84 -13.09
N ILE A 101 2.81 -5.83 -11.77
CA ILE A 101 3.70 -4.90 -11.09
C ILE A 101 4.73 -5.71 -10.30
N GLU A 102 5.97 -5.71 -10.75
CA GLU A 102 7.11 -6.27 -10.02
C GLU A 102 7.80 -5.14 -9.26
N GLN A 103 8.14 -5.38 -8.00
CA GLN A 103 8.72 -4.37 -7.13
C GLN A 103 9.95 -4.93 -6.43
N GLU A 104 11.04 -4.17 -6.49
CA GLU A 104 12.32 -4.52 -5.90
C GLU A 104 12.77 -3.42 -4.94
N LEU A 105 13.16 -3.81 -3.72
CA LEU A 105 13.90 -2.99 -2.77
C LEU A 105 15.38 -3.30 -2.92
N ILE A 106 16.18 -2.33 -3.31
CA ILE A 106 17.61 -2.52 -3.56
C ILE A 106 18.40 -1.67 -2.56
N LYS A 107 19.12 -2.32 -1.64
CA LYS A 107 20.04 -1.62 -0.75
C LYS A 107 21.22 -1.10 -1.57
N LYS A 108 21.47 0.20 -1.53
CA LYS A 108 22.56 0.88 -2.28
C LYS A 108 23.65 1.41 -1.38
N THR A 109 23.26 1.95 -0.21
CA THR A 109 24.18 2.53 0.77
C THR A 109 23.69 2.21 2.19
N THR A 110 24.46 2.57 3.20
CA THR A 110 23.99 2.57 4.58
C THR A 110 22.88 3.59 4.78
N ALA A 111 22.03 3.37 5.77
CA ALA A 111 21.03 4.36 6.17
C ALA A 111 21.70 5.59 6.83
N GLN A 112 20.92 6.63 7.02
CA GLN A 112 21.38 7.91 7.59
C GLN A 112 22.02 7.75 8.98
N ASN A 113 21.53 6.82 9.77
CA ASN A 113 22.07 6.50 11.09
C ASN A 113 21.76 5.05 11.48
N GLN A 114 22.33 4.59 12.60
CA GLN A 114 22.17 3.22 13.09
C GLN A 114 20.74 2.86 13.53
N GLU A 115 19.94 3.82 13.96
CA GLU A 115 18.56 3.60 14.36
C GLU A 115 17.70 3.31 13.14
N ILE A 116 17.84 4.11 12.10
CA ILE A 116 17.16 3.91 10.81
C ILE A 116 17.64 2.63 10.12
N GLU A 117 18.91 2.27 10.24
CA GLU A 117 19.45 1.03 9.65
C GLU A 117 18.79 -0.24 10.21
N LYS A 118 18.23 -0.18 11.42
CA LYS A 118 17.53 -1.31 12.06
C LYS A 118 16.06 -1.42 11.63
N ILE A 119 15.52 -0.46 10.91
CA ILE A 119 14.12 -0.51 10.45
C ILE A 119 13.93 -1.72 9.52
N PRO A 120 12.97 -2.62 9.81
CA PRO A 120 12.65 -3.71 8.92
C PRO A 120 12.15 -3.19 7.57
N LEU A 121 12.87 -3.54 6.51
CA LEU A 121 12.46 -3.16 5.15
C LEU A 121 11.49 -4.20 4.60
N THR A 122 10.41 -3.71 4.00
CA THR A 122 9.38 -4.52 3.38
C THR A 122 8.82 -3.84 2.14
N ILE A 123 8.22 -4.60 1.25
CA ILE A 123 7.43 -4.05 0.16
C ILE A 123 5.97 -3.97 0.63
N TRP A 124 5.56 -2.76 1.00
CA TRP A 124 4.16 -2.48 1.28
C TRP A 124 3.52 -1.83 0.06
N SER A 125 2.86 -2.66 -0.77
CA SER A 125 2.12 -2.20 -1.96
C SER A 125 0.74 -1.70 -1.56
N LEU A 126 0.36 -0.53 -2.04
CA LEU A 126 -0.92 0.10 -1.75
C LEU A 126 -1.63 0.45 -3.06
N SER A 127 -2.71 -0.26 -3.35
CA SER A 127 -3.62 0.07 -4.46
C SER A 127 -4.82 0.86 -3.93
N LYS A 128 -5.07 2.03 -4.52
CA LYS A 128 -6.26 2.82 -4.23
C LYS A 128 -7.24 2.70 -5.38
N ILE A 129 -8.38 2.13 -5.10
CA ILE A 129 -9.46 1.94 -6.05
C ILE A 129 -10.68 2.77 -5.63
N LYS A 130 -11.63 2.94 -6.53
CA LYS A 130 -12.96 3.44 -6.17
C LYS A 130 -13.54 2.53 -5.11
N THR A 131 -14.32 3.08 -4.19
CA THR A 131 -14.90 2.31 -3.08
C THR A 131 -15.72 1.13 -3.62
N PRO A 132 -15.33 -0.12 -3.38
CA PRO A 132 -16.12 -1.27 -3.78
C PRO A 132 -17.34 -1.39 -2.89
N ASN A 133 -18.44 -1.92 -3.42
CA ASN A 133 -19.63 -2.23 -2.61
C ASN A 133 -19.31 -3.31 -1.59
N ILE A 134 -18.51 -4.28 -2.03
CA ILE A 134 -18.11 -5.43 -1.23
C ILE A 134 -16.69 -5.85 -1.59
N SER A 135 -15.91 -6.25 -0.59
CA SER A 135 -14.58 -6.82 -0.81
C SER A 135 -14.52 -8.24 -0.25
N TYR A 136 -13.76 -9.09 -0.91
CA TYR A 136 -13.49 -10.45 -0.48
C TYR A 136 -12.01 -10.72 -0.44
N LEU A 137 -11.59 -11.50 0.55
CA LEU A 137 -10.26 -12.07 0.61
C LEU A 137 -10.31 -13.46 1.29
N PRO A 138 -9.58 -14.45 0.77
CA PRO A 138 -9.51 -15.76 1.37
C PRO A 138 -8.60 -15.73 2.60
N ILE A 139 -9.03 -16.34 3.67
CA ILE A 139 -8.28 -16.48 4.92
C ILE A 139 -7.38 -17.72 4.82
N GLN A 140 -6.18 -17.62 5.35
CA GLN A 140 -5.28 -18.77 5.49
C GLN A 140 -5.84 -19.78 6.50
N ASP A 141 -5.70 -21.08 6.21
CA ASP A 141 -6.19 -22.16 7.09
C ASP A 141 -5.53 -22.10 8.48
N ASN A 142 -4.25 -21.67 8.52
CA ASN A 142 -3.49 -21.47 9.76
C ASN A 142 -3.24 -19.97 9.99
N SER A 143 -4.30 -19.17 9.96
CA SER A 143 -4.17 -17.72 10.20
C SER A 143 -3.52 -17.44 11.54
N ILE A 144 -2.62 -16.45 11.56
CA ILE A 144 -2.06 -15.93 12.83
C ILE A 144 -3.11 -15.17 13.64
N PHE A 145 -4.19 -14.72 13.00
CA PHE A 145 -5.29 -14.02 13.66
C PHE A 145 -6.33 -15.02 14.14
N LYS A 146 -6.72 -14.94 15.43
CA LYS A 146 -7.65 -15.87 16.08
C LYS A 146 -8.95 -16.13 15.29
N ASN A 147 -9.47 -15.11 14.60
CA ASN A 147 -10.70 -15.20 13.81
C ASN A 147 -10.44 -15.17 12.30
N GLY A 148 -9.18 -15.39 11.86
CA GLY A 148 -8.77 -15.23 10.46
C GLY A 148 -8.53 -13.79 10.03
N PHE A 149 -8.84 -12.81 10.87
CA PHE A 149 -8.63 -11.39 10.62
C PHE A 149 -8.50 -10.60 11.91
N MET A 150 -8.00 -9.36 11.79
CA MET A 150 -7.98 -8.38 12.87
C MET A 150 -8.63 -7.06 12.41
N ILE A 151 -9.21 -6.36 13.35
CA ILE A 151 -9.64 -4.97 13.18
C ILE A 151 -8.75 -4.12 14.08
N PRO A 152 -7.80 -3.36 13.51
CA PRO A 152 -6.95 -2.49 14.31
C PRO A 152 -7.78 -1.47 15.08
N VAL A 153 -7.52 -1.34 16.38
CA VAL A 153 -8.15 -0.31 17.21
C VAL A 153 -7.42 1.00 16.94
N TRP A 154 -8.11 1.95 16.34
CA TRP A 154 -7.60 3.31 16.22
C TRP A 154 -7.92 4.07 17.50
N PRO A 155 -6.97 4.81 18.10
CA PRO A 155 -7.21 5.53 19.34
C PRO A 155 -8.44 6.45 19.32
N ASP A 156 -8.78 6.96 18.12
CA ASP A 156 -9.88 7.92 17.93
C ASP A 156 -11.16 7.28 17.37
N SER A 157 -11.21 5.97 17.10
CA SER A 157 -12.38 5.32 16.55
C SER A 157 -13.33 4.88 17.68
N LYS A 158 -14.39 5.63 17.89
CA LYS A 158 -15.46 5.28 18.86
C LYS A 158 -16.32 4.09 18.47
N ASN A 159 -16.22 3.60 17.23
CA ASN A 159 -17.06 2.52 16.69
C ASN A 159 -16.23 1.51 15.89
N ASN A 160 -15.73 0.50 16.57
CA ASN A 160 -15.24 -0.72 15.94
C ASN A 160 -16.46 -1.61 15.55
N ALA A 161 -17.30 -1.14 14.64
CA ALA A 161 -18.45 -1.89 14.21
C ALA A 161 -18.01 -3.07 13.33
N ILE A 162 -17.96 -4.26 13.92
CA ILE A 162 -17.71 -5.54 13.23
C ILE A 162 -18.90 -5.92 12.32
N SER A 163 -19.99 -5.17 12.36
CA SER A 163 -21.25 -5.52 11.70
C SER A 163 -21.18 -5.66 10.17
N ASN A 164 -20.20 -5.05 9.54
CA ASN A 164 -20.00 -5.12 8.08
C ASN A 164 -18.90 -6.09 7.65
N VAL A 165 -18.34 -6.86 8.58
CA VAL A 165 -17.34 -7.90 8.32
C VAL A 165 -17.95 -9.26 8.65
N LYS A 166 -17.90 -10.19 7.70
CA LYS A 166 -18.42 -11.56 7.86
C LYS A 166 -17.40 -12.57 7.37
N VAL A 167 -17.32 -13.70 8.05
CA VAL A 167 -16.54 -14.86 7.60
C VAL A 167 -17.50 -15.93 7.13
N ASN A 168 -17.37 -16.33 5.87
CA ASN A 168 -18.11 -17.43 5.27
C ASN A 168 -17.12 -18.50 4.82
N ALA A 169 -17.06 -19.61 5.53
CA ALA A 169 -16.04 -20.65 5.35
C ALA A 169 -14.63 -20.03 5.48
N ASP A 170 -13.86 -19.99 4.40
CA ASP A 170 -12.51 -19.42 4.33
C ASP A 170 -12.46 -18.04 3.65
N LEU A 171 -13.62 -17.41 3.41
CA LEU A 171 -13.71 -16.08 2.81
C LEU A 171 -14.11 -15.02 3.83
N LEU A 172 -13.29 -14.01 3.95
CA LEU A 172 -13.64 -12.78 4.63
C LEU A 172 -14.36 -11.86 3.65
N GLN A 173 -15.57 -11.46 4.02
CA GLN A 173 -16.40 -10.51 3.29
C GLN A 173 -16.44 -9.20 4.07
N ILE A 174 -16.16 -8.10 3.39
CA ILE A 174 -16.19 -6.74 3.95
C ILE A 174 -17.15 -5.90 3.11
N GLN A 175 -18.23 -5.45 3.72
CA GLN A 175 -19.14 -4.52 3.07
C GLN A 175 -18.69 -3.10 3.34
N SER A 176 -18.45 -2.32 2.31
CA SER A 176 -18.06 -0.91 2.46
C SER A 176 -19.20 -0.07 3.00
N SER A 177 -18.85 0.93 3.79
CA SER A 177 -19.78 1.92 4.32
C SER A 177 -19.13 3.29 4.24
N GLU A 178 -19.84 4.26 3.68
CA GLU A 178 -19.37 5.65 3.58
C GLU A 178 -19.20 6.30 4.95
N ASN A 179 -19.99 5.87 5.93
CA ASN A 179 -20.04 6.47 7.27
C ASN A 179 -19.14 5.77 8.30
N LEU A 180 -18.50 4.65 7.93
CA LEU A 180 -17.70 3.84 8.82
C LEU A 180 -16.36 3.49 8.17
N PRO A 181 -15.37 4.38 8.23
CA PRO A 181 -14.04 4.04 7.77
C PRO A 181 -13.50 2.87 8.60
N GLN A 182 -13.12 1.81 7.92
CA GLN A 182 -12.60 0.61 8.54
C GLN A 182 -11.25 0.23 7.98
N LYS A 183 -10.39 -0.29 8.86
CA LYS A 183 -9.19 -1.02 8.47
C LYS A 183 -9.36 -2.47 8.93
N VAL A 184 -9.13 -3.39 8.02
CA VAL A 184 -9.17 -4.83 8.31
C VAL A 184 -7.85 -5.42 7.87
N GLY A 185 -7.22 -6.20 8.75
CA GLY A 185 -6.01 -6.94 8.45
C GLY A 185 -6.32 -8.44 8.38
N ALA A 186 -5.74 -9.13 7.41
CA ALA A 186 -5.80 -10.58 7.33
C ALA A 186 -4.59 -11.12 6.58
N ASP A 187 -4.18 -12.33 6.91
CA ASP A 187 -3.21 -13.10 6.14
C ASP A 187 -3.93 -13.86 5.02
N SER A 188 -4.09 -13.18 3.88
CA SER A 188 -4.87 -13.70 2.75
C SER A 188 -4.14 -14.78 1.96
N LYS A 189 -4.89 -15.72 1.36
CA LYS A 189 -4.41 -16.73 0.41
C LYS A 189 -4.14 -16.11 -0.97
N LYS A 190 -3.17 -15.17 -1.05
CA LYS A 190 -2.59 -14.63 -2.30
C LYS A 190 -3.47 -13.73 -3.17
N TRP A 191 -4.68 -13.34 -2.75
CA TRP A 191 -5.48 -12.40 -3.50
C TRP A 191 -6.47 -11.61 -2.64
N VAL A 192 -6.90 -10.48 -3.14
CA VAL A 192 -8.02 -9.68 -2.64
C VAL A 192 -8.85 -9.20 -3.82
N ALA A 193 -10.17 -9.17 -3.69
CA ALA A 193 -11.07 -8.69 -4.72
C ALA A 193 -12.02 -7.62 -4.18
N GLY A 194 -12.23 -6.56 -4.96
CA GLY A 194 -13.23 -5.52 -4.72
C GLY A 194 -14.26 -5.51 -5.83
N PHE A 195 -15.53 -5.61 -5.47
CA PHE A 195 -16.67 -5.63 -6.39
C PHE A 195 -17.29 -4.24 -6.44
N LEU A 196 -17.23 -3.63 -7.61
CA LEU A 196 -17.91 -2.39 -7.96
C LEU A 196 -19.14 -2.76 -8.81
N GLU A 197 -20.05 -1.84 -9.05
CA GLU A 197 -21.32 -2.13 -9.75
C GLU A 197 -21.15 -2.94 -11.05
N LYS A 198 -20.16 -2.61 -11.87
CA LYS A 198 -19.95 -3.21 -13.20
C LYS A 198 -18.52 -3.75 -13.41
N GLN A 199 -17.71 -3.73 -12.38
CA GLN A 199 -16.31 -4.08 -12.47
C GLN A 199 -15.88 -4.86 -11.23
N VAL A 200 -14.91 -5.74 -11.41
CA VAL A 200 -14.22 -6.41 -10.31
C VAL A 200 -12.75 -6.04 -10.39
N PHE A 201 -12.21 -5.55 -9.29
CA PHE A 201 -10.77 -5.40 -9.12
C PHE A 201 -10.24 -6.62 -8.38
N VAL A 202 -9.24 -7.26 -8.92
CA VAL A 202 -8.55 -8.37 -8.25
C VAL A 202 -7.07 -8.03 -8.18
N GLU A 203 -6.53 -8.02 -6.98
CA GLU A 203 -5.09 -7.93 -6.75
C GLU A 203 -4.59 -9.29 -6.31
N GLN A 204 -3.67 -9.86 -7.10
CA GLN A 204 -2.98 -11.11 -6.77
C GLN A 204 -1.54 -10.80 -6.35
N PHE A 205 -1.05 -11.51 -5.36
CA PHE A 205 0.30 -11.31 -4.84
C PHE A 205 0.93 -12.63 -4.42
N ASN A 206 2.25 -12.69 -4.50
CA ASN A 206 2.99 -13.81 -3.95
C ASN A 206 3.18 -13.59 -2.45
N PHE A 207 2.89 -14.61 -1.68
CA PHE A 207 3.06 -14.62 -0.23
C PHE A 207 4.11 -15.65 0.16
N ASP A 208 5.17 -15.21 0.82
CA ASP A 208 6.17 -16.10 1.40
C ASP A 208 5.75 -16.48 2.82
N THR A 209 5.33 -17.71 3.00
CA THR A 209 4.92 -18.23 4.29
C THR A 209 6.05 -18.28 5.33
N ALA A 210 7.31 -18.26 4.91
CA ALA A 210 8.46 -18.23 5.81
C ALA A 210 8.58 -16.87 6.54
N LEU A 211 8.06 -15.79 5.96
CA LEU A 211 8.07 -14.44 6.52
C LEU A 211 6.89 -14.11 7.43
N ARG A 212 6.01 -15.07 7.68
CA ARG A 212 4.78 -14.92 8.51
C ARG A 212 5.02 -14.37 9.92
N LYS A 213 6.23 -14.48 10.45
CA LYS A 213 6.57 -14.09 11.83
C LYS A 213 6.82 -12.59 12.01
N SER A 214 6.77 -11.80 10.97
CA SER A 214 7.17 -10.38 10.97
C SER A 214 6.05 -9.40 10.67
N TYR A 215 4.79 -9.78 10.86
CA TYR A 215 3.72 -8.79 10.84
C TYR A 215 3.82 -7.92 12.09
N PRO A 216 3.86 -6.60 11.96
CA PRO A 216 3.78 -5.72 13.12
C PRO A 216 2.40 -5.89 13.77
N ASP A 217 2.41 -5.92 15.10
CA ASP A 217 1.22 -5.96 15.95
C ASP A 217 0.36 -4.69 15.77
#